data_59bb5518f37bc6d41e4290c2e9f0780a
#
_entry.id   59bb5518f37bc6d41e4290c2e9f0780a
#
_cell.length_a   1.000
_cell.length_b   1.000
_cell.length_c   1.000
_cell.angle_alpha   90.00
_cell.angle_beta   90.00
_cell.angle_gamma   90.00
#
_symmetry.space_group_name_H-M   'P 1'
#
loop_
_entity.id
_entity.type
_entity.pdbx_description
1 polymer ?
#
loop_
_entity_poly.entity_id
_entity_poly.type
_entity_poly.pdbx_seq_one_letter_code
_entity_poly.pdbx_strand_id
1 'polypeptide(L)'
;MKNKNILYALALAVIMASCAGHPSVPTNAQKESRLPKIYPDYTEVTIPSNICPMNFAVQEGATEVVARLTYPGGETTYGEAQKVIIDEGEWKDILKAAKGNSITVEVYAKIGGNWKVFSPFCIYVAEEEIDPYISYRVIQPSYVAYEKLSINQRNLTNFDEEEIYDNMSVSTESTGQCINCHSYQNYKTDNMLFHMRQGFGGTMIVSNGELKKVDLKTDETISAGVYPAWHPTKNYIAFSTNATGQSFHTKDLAKIEVQDTESDLILYDVDKNEVSIISELDDELEVFPTWSPDGKKLFFCSAHFEYHNDSVAKETEMIQRYKEVKYSLYSADFDPETKQFSNMEMIFDAADSLGQSVTLPRVSPDGRYILFAKAEFGCFHVWHNDADIFLMDLKTGKVDDLKAVNSNRSESYPTWSSNGRWIMVASRRDDGNYTRPYIAYFDKQGRAHKAFEVPQKDPYFYTFFLRSFNRPEFMVEPVTVSPQEFAKKAKEDAVKAKFVKN
;
A
#
# COMPACT_ATOMS: atom_id res chain seq x y z
N MET A 1 -25.67 47.82 31.59
CA MET A 1 -24.33 48.15 31.03
C MET A 1 -23.19 47.25 31.55
N LYS A 2 -23.40 46.33 32.53
CA LYS A 2 -22.32 45.49 33.08
C LYS A 2 -22.07 44.17 32.30
N ASN A 3 -22.99 43.71 31.46
CA ASN A 3 -22.84 42.42 30.77
C ASN A 3 -22.15 42.50 29.40
N LYS A 4 -21.98 43.72 28.82
CA LYS A 4 -21.25 43.87 27.54
C LYS A 4 -19.73 43.83 27.70
N ASN A 5 -19.21 44.26 28.82
CA ASN A 5 -17.76 44.26 29.10
C ASN A 5 -17.19 42.87 29.41
N ILE A 6 -18.04 41.93 29.93
CA ILE A 6 -17.63 40.54 30.18
C ILE A 6 -17.53 39.76 28.87
N LEU A 7 -18.39 40.02 27.86
CA LEU A 7 -18.32 39.39 26.55
C LEU A 7 -17.09 39.84 25.76
N TYR A 8 -16.70 41.10 25.87
CA TYR A 8 -15.47 41.60 25.21
C TYR A 8 -14.20 41.07 25.90
N ALA A 9 -14.18 40.86 27.20
CA ALA A 9 -13.08 40.27 27.93
C ALA A 9 -12.90 38.78 27.59
N LEU A 10 -14.00 38.01 27.41
CA LEU A 10 -13.94 36.63 26.93
C LEU A 10 -13.57 36.52 25.47
N ALA A 11 -14.02 37.43 24.59
CA ALA A 11 -13.62 37.45 23.20
C ALA A 11 -12.14 37.83 23.02
N LEU A 12 -11.58 38.71 23.85
CA LEU A 12 -10.15 39.01 23.83
C LEU A 12 -9.29 37.86 24.40
N ALA A 13 -9.79 37.09 25.38
CA ALA A 13 -9.09 35.94 25.92
C ALA A 13 -9.03 34.76 24.93
N VAL A 14 -10.04 34.61 24.04
CA VAL A 14 -10.05 33.58 22.98
C VAL A 14 -9.13 33.95 21.80
N ILE A 15 -8.90 35.25 21.55
CA ILE A 15 -7.99 35.71 20.49
C ILE A 15 -6.50 35.65 20.91
N MET A 16 -6.21 35.60 22.21
CA MET A 16 -4.81 35.50 22.71
C MET A 16 -4.30 34.06 22.87
N ALA A 17 -5.11 33.04 22.56
CA ALA A 17 -4.69 31.64 22.60
C ALA A 17 -4.12 31.11 21.26
N SER A 18 -3.89 31.98 20.27
CA SER A 18 -3.45 31.59 18.91
C SER A 18 -2.06 32.11 18.50
N CYS A 19 -1.23 32.53 19.46
CA CYS A 19 0.19 32.82 19.22
C CYS A 19 1.03 32.06 20.26
N ALA A 20 1.01 30.72 20.20
CA ALA A 20 2.09 29.95 20.77
C ALA A 20 3.29 30.13 19.84
N GLY A 21 4.18 31.10 20.16
CA GLY A 21 5.43 31.29 19.43
C GLY A 21 6.27 30.02 19.50
N HIS A 22 7.18 29.86 18.54
CA HIS A 22 8.12 28.74 18.51
C HIS A 22 8.87 28.59 19.85
N PRO A 23 9.04 27.37 20.38
CA PRO A 23 9.74 27.16 21.64
C PRO A 23 11.21 27.57 21.49
N SER A 24 11.77 28.23 22.52
CA SER A 24 13.17 28.61 22.52
C SER A 24 14.10 27.41 22.71
N VAL A 25 15.20 27.38 21.97
CA VAL A 25 16.25 26.37 22.15
C VAL A 25 16.86 26.49 23.55
N PRO A 26 16.96 25.38 24.33
CA PRO A 26 17.59 25.40 25.64
C PRO A 26 19.09 25.72 25.58
N THR A 27 19.56 26.72 26.34
CA THR A 27 20.96 27.19 26.30
C THR A 27 21.93 26.31 27.08
N ASN A 28 21.45 25.55 28.07
CA ASN A 28 22.25 24.75 29.00
C ASN A 28 22.04 23.25 28.84
N ALA A 29 21.89 22.75 27.61
CA ALA A 29 21.67 21.34 27.35
C ALA A 29 23.00 20.54 27.39
N GLN A 30 22.98 19.44 28.10
CA GLN A 30 24.06 18.46 28.11
C GLN A 30 24.12 17.69 26.81
N LYS A 31 25.29 17.58 26.17
CA LYS A 31 25.43 16.84 24.90
C LYS A 31 25.41 15.34 25.10
N GLU A 32 24.61 14.67 24.28
CA GLU A 32 24.61 13.20 24.11
C GLU A 32 25.21 12.86 22.74
N SER A 33 26.15 11.90 22.71
CA SER A 33 26.89 11.52 21.49
C SER A 33 26.15 10.46 20.63
N ARG A 34 24.83 10.33 20.79
CA ARG A 34 23.98 9.42 20.02
C ARG A 34 22.80 10.14 19.41
N LEU A 35 22.15 9.50 18.42
CA LEU A 35 20.88 9.96 17.88
C LEU A 35 19.76 9.87 18.94
N PRO A 36 18.73 10.74 18.87
CA PRO A 36 17.55 10.59 19.69
C PRO A 36 16.76 9.36 19.28
N LYS A 37 16.06 8.73 20.20
CA LYS A 37 15.00 7.76 19.87
C LYS A 37 13.73 8.51 19.52
N ILE A 38 13.33 8.44 18.29
CA ILE A 38 12.08 9.05 17.80
C ILE A 38 11.14 8.01 17.21
N TYR A 39 9.87 8.32 17.18
CA TYR A 39 8.83 7.49 16.55
C TYR A 39 7.80 8.38 15.82
N PRO A 40 7.49 8.11 14.55
CA PRO A 40 8.18 7.16 13.68
C PRO A 40 9.68 7.49 13.48
N ASP A 41 10.48 6.50 13.03
CA ASP A 41 11.92 6.72 12.79
C ASP A 41 12.15 7.42 11.44
N TYR A 42 12.23 8.73 11.50
CA TYR A 42 12.53 9.60 10.35
C TYR A 42 13.99 10.02 10.24
N THR A 43 14.90 9.36 10.97
CA THR A 43 16.34 9.65 10.87
C THR A 43 16.90 9.20 9.53
N GLU A 44 17.66 10.09 8.85
CA GLU A 44 18.36 9.79 7.59
C GLU A 44 17.45 9.27 6.45
N VAL A 45 16.19 9.69 6.40
CA VAL A 45 15.24 9.34 5.33
C VAL A 45 15.27 10.36 4.20
N THR A 46 14.93 9.93 2.99
CA THR A 46 14.69 10.82 1.85
C THR A 46 13.19 10.94 1.63
N ILE A 47 12.66 12.16 1.68
CA ILE A 47 11.22 12.47 1.59
C ILE A 47 10.88 13.23 0.30
N PRO A 48 9.61 13.15 -0.17
CA PRO A 48 9.13 13.95 -1.28
C PRO A 48 9.09 15.46 -0.95
N SER A 49 9.29 16.30 -1.97
CA SER A 49 9.23 17.76 -1.80
C SER A 49 7.81 18.30 -1.59
N ASN A 50 6.79 17.47 -1.59
CA ASN A 50 5.39 17.84 -1.39
C ASN A 50 4.67 17.04 -0.30
N ILE A 51 5.39 16.28 0.53
CA ILE A 51 4.76 15.46 1.59
C ILE A 51 4.26 16.31 2.77
N CYS A 52 3.24 15.81 3.47
CA CYS A 52 2.74 16.40 4.72
C CYS A 52 3.82 16.42 5.82
N PRO A 53 3.63 17.18 6.91
CA PRO A 53 4.61 17.30 7.99
C PRO A 53 5.07 15.96 8.56
N MET A 54 6.40 15.84 8.77
CA MET A 54 7.06 14.69 9.37
C MET A 54 6.99 14.76 10.90
N ASN A 55 5.78 14.73 11.46
CA ASN A 55 5.56 14.77 12.90
C ASN A 55 6.12 13.53 13.58
N PHE A 56 6.82 13.71 14.69
CA PHE A 56 7.40 12.59 15.44
C PHE A 56 7.32 12.80 16.96
N ALA A 57 7.38 11.72 17.71
CA ALA A 57 7.49 11.70 19.16
C ALA A 57 8.91 11.36 19.59
N VAL A 58 9.36 11.91 20.72
CA VAL A 58 10.69 11.64 21.30
C VAL A 58 10.55 10.62 22.42
N GLN A 59 11.07 9.42 22.22
CA GLN A 59 10.95 8.26 23.11
C GLN A 59 12.12 8.16 24.12
N GLU A 60 12.44 9.28 24.78
CA GLU A 60 13.55 9.37 25.75
C GLU A 60 13.08 9.51 27.21
N GLY A 61 11.78 9.35 27.49
CA GLY A 61 11.20 9.62 28.82
C GLY A 61 11.27 11.10 29.20
N ALA A 62 11.25 11.98 28.21
CA ALA A 62 11.29 13.42 28.40
C ALA A 62 9.94 13.98 28.88
N THR A 63 9.98 15.05 29.66
CA THR A 63 8.78 15.83 30.04
C THR A 63 8.50 16.96 29.05
N GLU A 64 9.53 17.45 28.41
CA GLU A 64 9.47 18.53 27.39
C GLU A 64 10.48 18.22 26.28
N VAL A 65 10.13 18.59 25.04
CA VAL A 65 11.01 18.47 23.88
C VAL A 65 11.00 19.73 23.07
N VAL A 66 12.15 20.04 22.43
CA VAL A 66 12.29 21.04 21.39
C VAL A 66 13.10 20.45 20.26
N ALA A 67 12.61 20.50 19.03
CA ALA A 67 13.37 20.18 17.84
C ALA A 67 13.69 21.46 17.08
N ARG A 68 14.95 21.69 16.78
CA ARG A 68 15.39 22.75 15.86
C ARG A 68 15.58 22.15 14.49
N LEU A 69 14.90 22.70 13.51
CA LEU A 69 15.00 22.36 12.10
C LEU A 69 15.79 23.45 11.39
N THR A 70 16.95 23.09 10.84
CA THR A 70 17.80 24.00 10.05
C THR A 70 17.76 23.55 8.59
N TYR A 71 17.45 24.49 7.69
CA TYR A 71 17.28 24.22 6.25
C TYR A 71 17.90 25.37 5.44
N PRO A 72 18.10 25.23 4.13
CA PRO A 72 18.61 26.32 3.31
C PRO A 72 17.76 27.60 3.44
N GLY A 73 18.38 28.65 3.96
CA GLY A 73 17.74 29.97 4.12
C GLY A 73 17.08 30.23 5.47
N GLY A 74 17.07 29.25 6.42
CA GLY A 74 16.48 29.50 7.74
C GLY A 74 16.59 28.39 8.75
N GLU A 75 16.05 28.67 9.93
CA GLU A 75 15.81 27.70 10.97
C GLU A 75 14.49 27.98 11.69
N THR A 76 13.90 26.97 12.27
CA THR A 76 12.67 27.06 13.09
C THR A 76 12.69 26.01 14.18
N THR A 77 11.79 26.13 15.16
CA THR A 77 11.72 25.19 16.28
C THR A 77 10.29 24.75 16.53
N TYR A 78 10.13 23.48 16.87
CA TYR A 78 8.84 22.88 17.25
C TYR A 78 8.99 22.04 18.49
N GLY A 79 7.92 21.87 19.25
CA GLY A 79 7.90 21.00 20.42
C GLY A 79 6.66 21.21 21.26
N GLU A 80 5.98 20.13 21.59
CA GLU A 80 4.81 20.11 22.45
C GLU A 80 4.86 18.86 23.32
N ALA A 81 5.11 19.03 24.64
CA ALA A 81 5.36 17.93 25.57
C ALA A 81 6.42 16.95 25.04
N GLN A 82 6.05 15.76 24.59
CA GLN A 82 6.95 14.73 24.04
C GLN A 82 6.91 14.64 22.51
N LYS A 83 6.16 15.51 21.84
CA LYS A 83 5.94 15.46 20.39
C LYS A 83 6.53 16.67 19.71
N VAL A 84 6.95 16.48 18.48
CA VAL A 84 7.31 17.53 17.53
C VAL A 84 6.22 17.56 16.48
N ILE A 85 5.36 18.58 16.57
CA ILE A 85 4.24 18.80 15.65
C ILE A 85 4.58 20.04 14.83
N ILE A 86 4.67 19.86 13.54
CA ILE A 86 5.11 20.88 12.59
C ILE A 86 3.86 21.52 11.96
N ASP A 87 3.85 22.85 11.88
CA ASP A 87 2.78 23.57 11.18
C ASP A 87 2.76 23.24 9.69
N GLU A 88 1.58 22.92 9.14
CA GLU A 88 1.45 22.52 7.73
C GLU A 88 1.80 23.63 6.73
N GLY A 89 1.54 24.89 7.09
CA GLY A 89 1.85 26.04 6.23
C GLY A 89 3.36 26.28 6.16
N GLU A 90 4.01 26.36 7.34
CA GLU A 90 5.46 26.54 7.45
C GLU A 90 6.22 25.35 6.85
N TRP A 91 5.71 24.12 7.01
CA TRP A 91 6.32 22.92 6.43
C TRP A 91 6.44 23.00 4.91
N LYS A 92 5.42 23.52 4.22
CA LYS A 92 5.46 23.74 2.77
C LYS A 92 6.56 24.70 2.35
N ASP A 93 6.78 25.76 3.12
CA ASP A 93 7.86 26.72 2.88
C ASP A 93 9.24 26.10 3.15
N ILE A 94 9.36 25.29 4.21
CA ILE A 94 10.58 24.53 4.54
C ILE A 94 10.92 23.56 3.42
N LEU A 95 9.95 22.76 2.95
CA LEU A 95 10.15 21.81 1.84
C LEU A 95 10.59 22.51 0.56
N LYS A 96 9.95 23.64 0.24
CA LYS A 96 10.32 24.45 -0.92
C LYS A 96 11.76 24.95 -0.84
N ALA A 97 12.20 25.40 0.33
CA ALA A 97 13.56 25.86 0.56
C ALA A 97 14.60 24.71 0.57
N ALA A 98 14.20 23.55 1.09
CA ALA A 98 15.06 22.38 1.22
C ALA A 98 15.06 21.45 0.00
N LYS A 99 14.27 21.73 -1.04
CA LYS A 99 14.17 20.89 -2.24
C LYS A 99 15.55 20.61 -2.86
N GLY A 100 15.89 19.34 -3.06
CA GLY A 100 17.22 18.89 -3.52
C GLY A 100 18.34 19.00 -2.47
N ASN A 101 18.00 19.31 -1.21
CA ASN A 101 18.93 19.46 -0.08
C ASN A 101 18.44 18.65 1.13
N SER A 102 18.83 19.06 2.32
CA SER A 102 18.44 18.42 3.58
C SER A 102 17.94 19.42 4.61
N ILE A 103 17.13 18.89 5.53
CA ILE A 103 16.75 19.55 6.78
C ILE A 103 17.51 18.86 7.87
N THR A 104 18.34 19.60 8.61
CA THR A 104 19.06 19.10 9.80
C THR A 104 18.15 19.27 11.01
N VAL A 105 17.90 18.18 11.73
CA VAL A 105 17.04 18.14 12.92
C VAL A 105 17.90 17.92 14.15
N GLU A 106 17.87 18.84 15.09
CA GLU A 106 18.53 18.74 16.39
C GLU A 106 17.48 18.69 17.50
N VAL A 107 17.49 17.60 18.27
CA VAL A 107 16.48 17.34 19.29
C VAL A 107 17.02 17.63 20.69
N TYR A 108 16.29 18.45 21.42
CA TYR A 108 16.47 18.75 22.84
C TYR A 108 15.36 18.06 23.63
N ALA A 109 15.71 17.36 24.71
CA ALA A 109 14.77 16.67 25.56
C ALA A 109 15.08 16.94 27.04
N LYS A 110 14.06 17.27 27.83
CA LYS A 110 14.20 17.48 29.28
C LYS A 110 13.94 16.17 30.01
N ILE A 111 15.01 15.55 30.50
CA ILE A 111 15.01 14.23 31.14
C ILE A 111 15.48 14.39 32.58
N GLY A 112 14.68 13.96 33.56
CA GLY A 112 15.01 14.10 34.97
C GLY A 112 15.23 15.56 35.41
N GLY A 113 14.54 16.50 34.77
CA GLY A 113 14.64 17.94 35.04
C GLY A 113 15.80 18.65 34.31
N ASN A 114 16.69 17.93 33.63
CA ASN A 114 17.85 18.51 32.91
C ASN A 114 17.65 18.41 31.40
N TRP A 115 18.04 19.47 30.68
CA TRP A 115 18.04 19.46 29.24
C TRP A 115 19.23 18.69 28.68
N LYS A 116 18.95 17.82 27.71
CA LYS A 116 19.92 17.08 26.91
C LYS A 116 19.74 17.45 25.44
N VAL A 117 20.82 17.52 24.67
CA VAL A 117 20.81 17.68 23.23
C VAL A 117 21.50 16.48 22.58
N PHE A 118 20.80 15.86 21.63
CA PHE A 118 21.27 14.67 20.92
C PHE A 118 22.07 15.04 19.67
N SER A 119 22.82 14.08 19.15
CA SER A 119 23.44 14.23 17.83
C SER A 119 22.36 14.52 16.78
N PRO A 120 22.57 15.53 15.91
CA PRO A 120 21.61 15.85 14.87
C PRO A 120 21.51 14.74 13.83
N PHE A 121 20.37 14.67 13.14
CA PHE A 121 20.15 13.82 11.97
C PHE A 121 19.64 14.63 10.80
N CYS A 122 19.70 14.06 9.60
CA CYS A 122 19.21 14.69 8.39
C CYS A 122 17.91 14.04 7.90
N ILE A 123 17.02 14.88 7.35
CA ILE A 123 15.91 14.50 6.47
C ILE A 123 16.25 15.09 5.10
N TYR A 124 16.51 14.23 4.12
CA TYR A 124 16.83 14.65 2.76
C TYR A 124 15.53 14.92 1.99
N VAL A 125 15.46 16.01 1.26
CA VAL A 125 14.28 16.39 0.47
C VAL A 125 14.61 16.17 -1.01
N ALA A 126 13.94 15.20 -1.65
CA ALA A 126 14.14 14.93 -3.06
C ALA A 126 13.69 16.11 -3.94
N GLU A 127 14.21 16.18 -5.16
CA GLU A 127 13.69 17.11 -6.17
C GLU A 127 12.31 16.69 -6.66
N GLU A 128 12.04 15.39 -6.63
CA GLU A 128 10.84 14.79 -7.15
C GLU A 128 9.68 14.80 -6.12
N GLU A 129 8.52 15.16 -6.62
CA GLU A 129 7.28 15.06 -5.87
C GLU A 129 6.78 13.61 -5.86
N ILE A 130 5.92 13.29 -4.91
CA ILE A 130 5.15 12.04 -4.87
C ILE A 130 3.74 12.30 -5.38
N ASP A 131 3.07 11.28 -5.88
CA ASP A 131 1.65 11.36 -6.20
C ASP A 131 0.87 11.84 -4.98
N PRO A 132 -0.06 12.78 -5.14
CA PRO A 132 -0.70 13.44 -4.00
C PRO A 132 -1.63 12.53 -3.19
N TYR A 133 -2.07 11.41 -3.75
CA TYR A 133 -3.00 10.51 -3.09
C TYR A 133 -2.49 9.06 -3.07
N ILE A 134 -2.93 8.35 -2.05
CA ILE A 134 -2.87 6.89 -1.99
C ILE A 134 -4.25 6.36 -1.60
N SER A 135 -4.55 5.14 -2.02
CA SER A 135 -5.65 4.37 -1.47
C SER A 135 -5.14 3.10 -0.80
N TYR A 136 -5.91 2.60 0.13
CA TYR A 136 -5.65 1.33 0.81
C TYR A 136 -6.94 0.76 1.40
N ARG A 137 -6.94 -0.54 1.61
CA ARG A 137 -8.00 -1.20 2.38
C ARG A 137 -7.64 -1.20 3.86
N VAL A 138 -8.56 -0.72 4.69
CA VAL A 138 -8.47 -0.82 6.15
C VAL A 138 -9.23 -2.05 6.62
N ILE A 139 -8.54 -2.97 7.31
CA ILE A 139 -9.07 -4.28 7.67
C ILE A 139 -8.60 -4.73 9.06
N GLN A 140 -9.43 -5.51 9.76
CA GLN A 140 -9.01 -6.22 10.96
C GLN A 140 -7.93 -7.26 10.63
N PRO A 141 -6.98 -7.55 11.53
CA PRO A 141 -5.92 -8.54 11.30
C PRO A 141 -6.44 -9.94 10.99
N SER A 142 -7.60 -10.30 11.55
CA SER A 142 -8.24 -11.61 11.34
C SER A 142 -9.01 -11.75 10.03
N TYR A 143 -9.10 -10.70 9.22
CA TYR A 143 -9.86 -10.70 7.96
C TYR A 143 -11.34 -11.10 8.13
N VAL A 144 -11.96 -10.67 9.20
CA VAL A 144 -13.37 -10.98 9.49
C VAL A 144 -14.29 -10.09 8.65
N ALA A 145 -15.07 -10.71 7.76
CA ALA A 145 -15.95 -10.00 6.82
C ALA A 145 -17.17 -9.35 7.47
N TYR A 146 -17.47 -9.69 8.71
CA TYR A 146 -18.62 -9.14 9.47
C TYR A 146 -18.33 -7.83 10.16
N GLU A 147 -17.06 -7.46 10.25
CA GLU A 147 -16.63 -6.20 10.81
C GLU A 147 -16.42 -5.15 9.71
N LYS A 148 -16.31 -3.88 10.11
CA LYS A 148 -16.08 -2.80 9.16
C LYS A 148 -14.76 -2.99 8.41
N LEU A 149 -14.89 -3.12 7.09
CA LEU A 149 -13.83 -3.05 6.11
C LEU A 149 -14.05 -1.81 5.27
N SER A 150 -13.02 -1.03 5.00
CA SER A 150 -13.16 0.14 4.13
C SER A 150 -12.01 0.23 3.13
N ILE A 151 -12.29 0.85 1.99
CA ILE A 151 -11.28 1.36 1.05
C ILE A 151 -11.25 2.86 1.28
N ASN A 152 -10.10 3.38 1.65
CA ASN A 152 -9.89 4.78 1.96
C ASN A 152 -8.95 5.40 0.94
N GLN A 153 -9.07 6.72 0.76
CA GLN A 153 -8.08 7.56 0.07
C GLN A 153 -7.47 8.54 1.06
N ARG A 154 -6.16 8.71 0.95
CA ARG A 154 -5.35 9.56 1.83
C ARG A 154 -4.57 10.56 0.99
N ASN A 155 -4.70 11.86 1.31
CA ASN A 155 -3.88 12.88 0.71
C ASN A 155 -2.50 12.91 1.38
N LEU A 156 -1.43 12.67 0.64
CA LEU A 156 -0.06 12.67 1.16
C LEU A 156 0.53 14.06 1.36
N THR A 157 -0.10 15.12 0.80
CA THR A 157 0.39 16.51 0.92
C THR A 157 -0.17 17.24 2.16
N ASN A 158 -1.11 16.60 2.83
CA ASN A 158 -1.73 17.00 4.10
C ASN A 158 -2.15 15.74 4.88
N PHE A 159 -3.05 15.87 5.86
CA PHE A 159 -3.51 14.75 6.67
C PHE A 159 -4.96 14.33 6.36
N ASP A 160 -5.55 14.79 5.25
CA ASP A 160 -6.93 14.46 4.89
C ASP A 160 -7.04 13.00 4.44
N GLU A 161 -8.01 12.30 5.00
CA GLU A 161 -8.35 10.92 4.67
C GLU A 161 -9.86 10.78 4.57
N GLU A 162 -10.33 10.10 3.52
CA GLU A 162 -11.75 9.89 3.26
C GLU A 162 -12.02 8.42 2.91
N GLU A 163 -13.19 7.93 3.28
CA GLU A 163 -13.65 6.61 2.84
C GLU A 163 -14.19 6.67 1.41
N ILE A 164 -13.62 5.86 0.50
CA ILE A 164 -14.16 5.63 -0.84
C ILE A 164 -15.41 4.75 -0.73
N TYR A 165 -15.32 3.68 0.05
CA TYR A 165 -16.42 2.76 0.30
C TYR A 165 -16.17 1.93 1.56
N ASP A 166 -17.21 1.63 2.31
CA ASP A 166 -17.19 0.67 3.42
C ASP A 166 -18.28 -0.41 3.27
N ASN A 167 -17.98 -1.61 3.73
CA ASN A 167 -18.88 -2.77 3.60
C ASN A 167 -20.16 -2.62 4.43
N MET A 168 -20.16 -1.86 5.52
CA MET A 168 -21.31 -1.70 6.41
C MET A 168 -22.35 -0.73 5.84
N SER A 169 -22.03 -0.01 4.76
CA SER A 169 -22.99 0.83 4.04
C SER A 169 -24.17 0.05 3.45
N VAL A 170 -24.01 -1.25 3.20
CA VAL A 170 -25.04 -2.12 2.62
C VAL A 170 -25.25 -3.43 3.36
N SER A 171 -24.27 -3.92 4.08
CA SER A 171 -24.35 -5.18 4.83
C SER A 171 -24.56 -4.95 6.32
N THR A 172 -24.91 -6.02 7.02
CA THR A 172 -25.02 -6.08 8.48
C THR A 172 -24.02 -7.08 9.03
N GLU A 173 -23.82 -7.11 10.35
CA GLU A 173 -23.00 -8.12 11.02
C GLU A 173 -23.43 -9.55 10.69
N SER A 174 -24.73 -9.77 10.43
CA SER A 174 -25.26 -11.09 10.10
C SER A 174 -25.09 -11.50 8.64
N THR A 175 -24.98 -10.53 7.71
CA THR A 175 -24.84 -10.79 6.27
C THR A 175 -23.40 -10.76 5.80
N GLY A 176 -22.55 -9.96 6.44
CA GLY A 176 -21.16 -9.75 6.07
C GLY A 176 -20.95 -9.29 4.62
N GLN A 177 -19.89 -8.62 4.36
CA GLN A 177 -19.43 -8.34 3.00
C GLN A 177 -17.92 -8.12 3.02
N CYS A 178 -17.18 -8.89 2.25
CA CYS A 178 -15.77 -8.61 2.02
C CYS A 178 -15.64 -7.68 0.81
N ILE A 179 -14.83 -6.64 0.94
CA ILE A 179 -14.43 -5.76 -0.15
C ILE A 179 -12.90 -5.81 -0.31
N ASN A 180 -12.42 -5.88 -1.54
CA ASN A 180 -11.00 -6.08 -1.80
C ASN A 180 -10.60 -5.66 -3.22
N CYS A 181 -9.31 -5.76 -3.51
CA CYS A 181 -8.75 -5.70 -4.85
C CYS A 181 -9.05 -4.40 -5.59
N HIS A 182 -9.01 -3.23 -4.90
CA HIS A 182 -9.10 -1.96 -5.61
C HIS A 182 -7.90 -1.79 -6.56
N SER A 183 -8.13 -1.18 -7.71
CA SER A 183 -7.13 -0.96 -8.76
C SER A 183 -7.53 0.24 -9.62
N TYR A 184 -6.54 0.92 -10.18
CA TYR A 184 -6.69 2.12 -10.98
C TYR A 184 -5.97 1.96 -12.32
N GLN A 185 -6.53 2.53 -13.40
CA GLN A 185 -5.86 2.55 -14.68
C GLN A 185 -4.81 3.67 -14.71
N ASN A 186 -3.53 3.29 -14.78
CA ASN A 186 -2.42 4.25 -14.92
C ASN A 186 -2.50 5.40 -13.89
N TYR A 187 -2.74 5.06 -12.62
CA TYR A 187 -2.84 5.97 -11.46
C TYR A 187 -4.03 6.93 -11.45
N LYS A 188 -4.94 6.87 -12.44
CA LYS A 188 -6.11 7.75 -12.57
C LYS A 188 -7.36 7.10 -11.99
N THR A 189 -8.20 7.92 -11.36
CA THR A 189 -9.39 7.46 -10.64
C THR A 189 -10.68 7.50 -11.47
N ASP A 190 -10.64 8.09 -12.66
CA ASP A 190 -11.72 8.05 -13.65
C ASP A 190 -11.97 6.62 -14.19
N ASN A 191 -10.94 5.76 -14.12
CA ASN A 191 -11.04 4.33 -14.34
C ASN A 191 -10.52 3.57 -13.12
N MET A 192 -11.44 3.07 -12.29
CA MET A 192 -11.14 2.32 -11.08
C MET A 192 -12.07 1.13 -10.89
N LEU A 193 -11.65 0.19 -10.09
CA LEU A 193 -12.50 -0.90 -9.65
C LEU A 193 -12.20 -1.35 -8.21
N PHE A 194 -13.16 -2.05 -7.62
CA PHE A 194 -12.94 -2.94 -6.47
C PHE A 194 -13.91 -4.11 -6.50
N HIS A 195 -13.53 -5.21 -5.87
CA HIS A 195 -14.32 -6.44 -5.85
C HIS A 195 -15.09 -6.59 -4.53
N MET A 196 -16.35 -7.04 -4.62
CA MET A 196 -17.22 -7.35 -3.48
C MET A 196 -17.59 -8.83 -3.49
N ARG A 197 -17.65 -9.43 -2.31
CA ARG A 197 -18.04 -10.84 -2.11
C ARG A 197 -19.30 -10.94 -1.27
N GLN A 198 -19.84 -12.17 -1.11
CA GLN A 198 -21.04 -12.53 -0.36
C GLN A 198 -22.31 -11.89 -0.94
N GLY A 199 -23.32 -11.58 -0.10
CA GLY A 199 -24.67 -11.22 -0.52
C GLY A 199 -24.84 -10.09 -1.55
N PHE A 200 -23.85 -9.19 -1.60
CA PHE A 200 -23.81 -8.10 -2.61
C PHE A 200 -22.64 -8.30 -3.58
N GLY A 201 -22.24 -9.54 -3.83
CA GLY A 201 -21.10 -9.89 -4.68
C GLY A 201 -21.14 -9.26 -6.06
N GLY A 202 -19.95 -9.00 -6.61
CA GLY A 202 -19.71 -8.41 -7.93
C GLY A 202 -18.49 -7.49 -7.93
N THR A 203 -18.06 -7.10 -9.11
CA THR A 203 -16.97 -6.12 -9.29
C THR A 203 -17.59 -4.75 -9.60
N MET A 204 -17.29 -3.78 -8.75
CA MET A 204 -17.62 -2.38 -8.98
C MET A 204 -16.59 -1.80 -9.93
N ILE A 205 -17.03 -1.22 -11.03
CA ILE A 205 -16.16 -0.63 -12.06
C ILE A 205 -16.65 0.78 -12.35
N VAL A 206 -15.77 1.76 -12.17
CA VAL A 206 -15.92 3.10 -12.73
C VAL A 206 -15.12 3.15 -14.02
N SER A 207 -15.74 3.49 -15.13
CA SER A 207 -15.06 3.65 -16.41
C SER A 207 -15.73 4.75 -17.21
N ASN A 208 -14.95 5.71 -17.69
CA ASN A 208 -15.44 6.87 -18.43
C ASN A 208 -16.59 7.61 -17.72
N GLY A 209 -16.52 7.71 -16.39
CA GLY A 209 -17.55 8.36 -15.55
C GLY A 209 -18.82 7.54 -15.32
N GLU A 210 -18.90 6.30 -15.79
CA GLU A 210 -20.01 5.39 -15.55
C GLU A 210 -19.66 4.36 -14.47
N LEU A 211 -20.52 4.25 -13.44
CA LEU A 211 -20.40 3.24 -12.40
C LEU A 211 -21.26 2.01 -12.75
N LYS A 212 -20.59 0.86 -12.89
CA LYS A 212 -21.18 -0.45 -13.17
C LYS A 212 -20.90 -1.43 -12.04
N LYS A 213 -21.80 -2.40 -11.86
CA LYS A 213 -21.57 -3.60 -11.07
C LYS A 213 -21.65 -4.82 -11.98
N VAL A 214 -20.55 -5.58 -12.06
CA VAL A 214 -20.41 -6.68 -13.02
C VAL A 214 -20.16 -7.99 -12.27
N ASP A 215 -20.80 -9.07 -12.75
CA ASP A 215 -20.49 -10.44 -12.36
C ASP A 215 -19.60 -11.07 -13.43
N LEU A 216 -18.32 -11.27 -13.07
CA LEU A 216 -17.29 -11.86 -13.95
C LEU A 216 -17.31 -13.39 -13.93
N LYS A 217 -18.14 -14.03 -13.08
CA LYS A 217 -18.26 -15.49 -13.04
C LYS A 217 -19.07 -15.96 -14.25
N THR A 218 -18.47 -16.82 -15.04
CA THR A 218 -19.12 -17.56 -16.15
C THR A 218 -19.07 -19.05 -15.88
N ASP A 219 -19.65 -19.85 -16.77
CA ASP A 219 -19.60 -21.33 -16.65
C ASP A 219 -18.17 -21.86 -16.95
N GLU A 220 -17.37 -21.09 -17.66
CA GLU A 220 -15.99 -21.43 -18.06
C GLU A 220 -14.92 -20.91 -17.12
N THR A 221 -15.25 -20.06 -16.14
CA THR A 221 -14.28 -19.51 -15.19
C THR A 221 -14.41 -20.19 -13.81
N ILE A 222 -13.29 -20.39 -13.10
CA ILE A 222 -13.26 -20.99 -11.75
C ILE A 222 -14.12 -20.16 -10.78
N SER A 223 -13.94 -18.84 -10.77
CA SER A 223 -14.66 -17.91 -9.90
C SER A 223 -14.79 -16.53 -10.56
N ALA A 224 -15.35 -15.54 -9.86
CA ALA A 224 -15.24 -14.15 -10.24
C ALA A 224 -13.77 -13.69 -10.15
N GLY A 225 -13.36 -12.80 -11.05
CA GLY A 225 -11.98 -12.33 -11.13
C GLY A 225 -11.52 -11.58 -9.87
N VAL A 226 -10.30 -11.86 -9.43
CA VAL A 226 -9.60 -11.21 -8.32
C VAL A 226 -8.21 -10.75 -8.78
N TYR A 227 -7.47 -10.03 -7.94
CA TYR A 227 -6.13 -9.50 -8.26
C TYR A 227 -6.05 -8.74 -9.60
N PRO A 228 -6.92 -7.72 -9.80
CA PRO A 228 -7.00 -6.99 -11.05
C PRO A 228 -5.73 -6.24 -11.40
N ALA A 229 -5.44 -6.22 -12.71
CA ALA A 229 -4.46 -5.35 -13.32
C ALA A 229 -5.08 -4.68 -14.55
N TRP A 230 -5.29 -3.37 -14.48
CA TRP A 230 -5.84 -2.62 -15.60
C TRP A 230 -4.77 -2.40 -16.67
N HIS A 231 -5.12 -2.68 -17.94
CA HIS A 231 -4.23 -2.38 -19.05
C HIS A 231 -3.98 -0.86 -19.14
N PRO A 232 -2.73 -0.40 -19.33
CA PRO A 232 -2.40 1.02 -19.14
C PRO A 232 -3.10 1.98 -20.12
N THR A 233 -3.49 1.51 -21.32
CA THR A 233 -4.05 2.38 -22.37
C THR A 233 -5.35 1.89 -22.99
N LYS A 234 -5.74 0.64 -22.75
CA LYS A 234 -7.00 0.06 -23.28
C LYS A 234 -7.93 -0.26 -22.12
N ASN A 235 -9.22 -0.35 -22.41
CA ASN A 235 -10.21 -0.65 -21.39
C ASN A 235 -10.33 -2.17 -21.15
N TYR A 236 -9.16 -2.80 -20.91
CA TYR A 236 -9.02 -4.23 -20.59
C TYR A 236 -8.50 -4.39 -19.16
N ILE A 237 -8.94 -5.43 -18.48
CA ILE A 237 -8.48 -5.77 -17.15
C ILE A 237 -8.09 -7.24 -17.12
N ALA A 238 -6.85 -7.54 -16.76
CA ALA A 238 -6.43 -8.89 -16.46
C ALA A 238 -6.77 -9.21 -15.00
N PHE A 239 -7.30 -10.40 -14.76
CA PHE A 239 -7.60 -10.93 -13.44
C PHE A 239 -7.03 -12.32 -13.28
N SER A 240 -6.91 -12.75 -12.05
CA SER A 240 -6.82 -14.16 -11.69
C SER A 240 -8.21 -14.64 -11.25
N THR A 241 -8.57 -15.88 -11.57
CA THR A 241 -9.80 -16.54 -11.14
C THR A 241 -9.41 -17.79 -10.33
N ASN A 242 -9.85 -17.88 -9.08
CA ASN A 242 -9.26 -18.78 -8.08
C ASN A 242 -10.31 -19.57 -7.30
N ALA A 243 -10.00 -20.82 -7.01
CA ALA A 243 -10.64 -21.60 -5.96
C ALA A 243 -9.79 -21.50 -4.69
N THR A 244 -10.14 -20.55 -3.81
CA THR A 244 -9.31 -20.13 -2.67
C THR A 244 -9.80 -20.71 -1.37
N GLY A 245 -8.90 -21.34 -0.59
CA GLY A 245 -9.06 -21.73 0.80
C GLY A 245 -8.27 -20.85 1.77
N GLN A 246 -8.64 -20.87 3.04
CA GLN A 246 -7.93 -20.18 4.11
C GLN A 246 -7.70 -21.10 5.30
N SER A 247 -6.47 -21.11 5.82
CA SER A 247 -6.10 -21.79 7.05
C SER A 247 -5.72 -20.77 8.13
N PHE A 248 -6.13 -21.04 9.37
CA PHE A 248 -5.86 -20.17 10.52
C PHE A 248 -4.94 -20.86 11.50
N HIS A 249 -3.80 -20.25 11.81
CA HIS A 249 -2.81 -20.79 12.73
C HIS A 249 -2.93 -20.11 14.11
N THR A 250 -3.13 -20.89 15.15
CA THR A 250 -3.27 -20.38 16.53
C THR A 250 -1.92 -20.12 17.22
N LYS A 251 -0.87 -20.81 16.82
CA LYS A 251 0.46 -20.76 17.45
C LYS A 251 1.56 -20.15 16.57
N ASP A 252 1.32 -20.02 15.28
CA ASP A 252 2.28 -19.47 14.33
C ASP A 252 2.23 -17.93 14.33
N LEU A 253 3.34 -17.30 13.95
CA LEU A 253 3.40 -15.88 13.65
C LEU A 253 2.61 -15.57 12.36
N ALA A 254 2.66 -16.45 11.38
CA ALA A 254 1.77 -16.44 10.21
C ALA A 254 0.37 -16.85 10.63
N LYS A 255 -0.49 -15.90 10.99
CA LYS A 255 -1.85 -16.17 11.50
C LYS A 255 -2.78 -16.75 10.45
N ILE A 256 -2.60 -16.37 9.21
CA ILE A 256 -3.47 -16.73 8.10
C ILE A 256 -2.61 -17.21 6.94
N GLU A 257 -2.94 -18.37 6.42
CA GLU A 257 -2.44 -18.86 5.13
C GLU A 257 -3.58 -18.91 4.13
N VAL A 258 -3.33 -18.47 2.92
CA VAL A 258 -4.27 -18.50 1.80
C VAL A 258 -3.69 -19.44 0.74
N GLN A 259 -4.47 -20.45 0.38
CA GLN A 259 -4.08 -21.43 -0.63
C GLN A 259 -5.11 -21.43 -1.75
N ASP A 260 -4.65 -21.48 -2.98
CA ASP A 260 -5.50 -21.72 -4.15
C ASP A 260 -5.38 -23.19 -4.55
N THR A 261 -6.51 -23.87 -4.74
CA THR A 261 -6.54 -25.24 -5.26
C THR A 261 -6.55 -25.27 -6.78
N GLU A 262 -7.01 -24.19 -7.38
CA GLU A 262 -7.03 -23.95 -8.83
C GLU A 262 -6.95 -22.44 -9.05
N SER A 263 -6.22 -22.01 -10.06
CA SER A 263 -6.24 -20.60 -10.50
C SER A 263 -5.77 -20.43 -11.93
N ASP A 264 -6.51 -19.62 -12.70
CA ASP A 264 -6.25 -19.26 -14.09
C ASP A 264 -6.21 -17.74 -14.27
N LEU A 265 -5.72 -17.29 -15.41
CA LEU A 265 -5.76 -15.90 -15.81
C LEU A 265 -6.85 -15.62 -16.84
N ILE A 266 -7.61 -14.56 -16.62
CA ILE A 266 -8.67 -14.10 -17.52
C ILE A 266 -8.47 -12.64 -17.92
N LEU A 267 -8.92 -12.29 -19.13
CA LEU A 267 -9.00 -10.93 -19.65
C LEU A 267 -10.46 -10.49 -19.71
N TYR A 268 -10.77 -9.35 -19.13
CA TYR A 268 -12.07 -8.70 -19.22
C TYR A 268 -12.01 -7.45 -20.11
N ASP A 269 -12.84 -7.40 -21.14
CA ASP A 269 -13.09 -6.24 -21.99
C ASP A 269 -14.26 -5.45 -21.39
N VAL A 270 -13.97 -4.30 -20.78
CA VAL A 270 -14.95 -3.46 -20.06
C VAL A 270 -16.00 -2.88 -21.01
N ASP A 271 -15.60 -2.52 -22.23
CA ASP A 271 -16.49 -1.88 -23.21
C ASP A 271 -17.50 -2.88 -23.79
N LYS A 272 -17.08 -4.13 -23.98
CA LYS A 272 -17.93 -5.19 -24.54
C LYS A 272 -18.63 -6.05 -23.48
N ASN A 273 -18.22 -5.92 -22.22
CA ASN A 273 -18.63 -6.79 -21.11
C ASN A 273 -18.35 -8.27 -21.44
N GLU A 274 -17.15 -8.56 -21.94
CA GLU A 274 -16.72 -9.89 -22.38
C GLU A 274 -15.52 -10.39 -21.56
N VAL A 275 -15.54 -11.67 -21.21
CA VAL A 275 -14.43 -12.37 -20.52
C VAL A 275 -13.86 -13.42 -21.46
N SER A 276 -12.55 -13.54 -21.51
CA SER A 276 -11.82 -14.62 -22.20
C SER A 276 -10.70 -15.16 -21.32
N ILE A 277 -10.25 -16.39 -21.59
CA ILE A 277 -9.12 -17.01 -20.90
C ILE A 277 -7.81 -16.43 -21.47
N ILE A 278 -6.87 -16.09 -20.61
CA ILE A 278 -5.49 -15.75 -20.93
C ILE A 278 -4.62 -17.01 -20.92
N SER A 279 -4.69 -17.74 -19.81
CA SER A 279 -3.98 -18.98 -19.57
C SER A 279 -4.83 -19.90 -18.70
N GLU A 280 -4.84 -21.18 -19.07
CA GLU A 280 -5.53 -22.27 -18.41
C GLU A 280 -4.65 -23.50 -18.62
N LEU A 281 -3.78 -23.82 -17.66
CA LEU A 281 -2.83 -24.92 -17.73
C LEU A 281 -3.12 -25.91 -16.61
N ASP A 282 -3.18 -27.20 -16.98
CA ASP A 282 -3.31 -28.28 -16.00
C ASP A 282 -2.14 -28.26 -15.01
N ASP A 283 -2.44 -28.44 -13.72
CA ASP A 283 -1.45 -28.45 -12.63
C ASP A 283 -0.63 -27.17 -12.43
N GLU A 284 -1.06 -26.05 -13.02
CA GLU A 284 -0.48 -24.72 -12.80
C GLU A 284 -1.44 -23.81 -12.01
N LEU A 285 -0.87 -23.01 -11.11
CA LEU A 285 -1.59 -22.01 -10.32
C LEU A 285 -1.13 -20.61 -10.77
N GLU A 286 -1.95 -19.89 -11.52
CA GLU A 286 -1.58 -18.61 -12.13
C GLU A 286 -2.26 -17.44 -11.41
N VAL A 287 -1.46 -16.49 -10.91
CA VAL A 287 -1.93 -15.38 -10.06
C VAL A 287 -1.19 -14.07 -10.33
N PHE A 288 -1.77 -12.97 -9.82
CA PHE A 288 -1.16 -11.64 -9.76
C PHE A 288 -0.69 -11.08 -11.09
N PRO A 289 -1.57 -10.92 -12.10
CA PRO A 289 -1.19 -10.28 -13.35
C PRO A 289 -0.78 -8.82 -13.13
N THR A 290 0.19 -8.33 -13.93
CA THR A 290 0.58 -6.92 -14.02
C THR A 290 1.08 -6.60 -15.42
N TRP A 291 0.74 -5.43 -15.96
CA TRP A 291 1.08 -5.03 -17.32
C TRP A 291 2.41 -4.29 -17.38
N SER A 292 3.11 -4.43 -18.53
CA SER A 292 4.12 -3.45 -18.91
C SER A 292 3.49 -2.09 -19.19
N PRO A 293 4.21 -0.96 -18.99
CA PRO A 293 3.64 0.38 -19.20
C PRO A 293 3.18 0.67 -20.64
N ASP A 294 3.73 -0.04 -21.63
CA ASP A 294 3.30 0.04 -23.02
C ASP A 294 2.11 -0.88 -23.35
N GLY A 295 1.69 -1.71 -22.40
CA GLY A 295 0.59 -2.66 -22.52
C GLY A 295 0.84 -3.84 -23.46
N LYS A 296 2.09 -4.11 -23.84
CA LYS A 296 2.43 -5.18 -24.78
C LYS A 296 2.91 -6.47 -24.14
N LYS A 297 3.13 -6.44 -22.81
CA LYS A 297 3.47 -7.64 -22.04
C LYS A 297 2.60 -7.70 -20.77
N LEU A 298 2.19 -8.90 -20.43
CA LEU A 298 1.62 -9.25 -19.14
C LEU A 298 2.66 -10.05 -18.37
N PHE A 299 2.90 -9.64 -17.12
CA PHE A 299 3.69 -10.41 -16.17
C PHE A 299 2.75 -11.02 -15.14
N PHE A 300 3.07 -12.21 -14.63
CA PHE A 300 2.27 -12.92 -13.65
C PHE A 300 3.12 -13.94 -12.90
N CYS A 301 2.57 -14.53 -11.84
CA CYS A 301 3.21 -15.61 -11.11
C CYS A 301 2.52 -16.92 -11.43
N SER A 302 3.29 -18.01 -11.64
CA SER A 302 2.78 -19.37 -11.80
C SER A 302 3.54 -20.32 -10.90
N ALA A 303 2.81 -21.32 -10.36
CA ALA A 303 3.36 -22.40 -9.56
C ALA A 303 2.82 -23.74 -10.06
N HIS A 304 3.74 -24.68 -10.32
CA HIS A 304 3.37 -26.05 -10.61
C HIS A 304 2.98 -26.79 -9.34
N PHE A 305 1.79 -27.41 -9.32
CA PHE A 305 1.32 -28.22 -8.19
C PHE A 305 0.45 -29.37 -8.67
N GLU A 306 1.02 -30.57 -8.69
CA GLU A 306 0.35 -31.79 -9.08
C GLU A 306 -0.33 -32.45 -7.87
N TYR A 307 -1.62 -32.78 -8.00
CA TYR A 307 -2.36 -33.56 -7.03
C TYR A 307 -2.06 -35.08 -7.21
N HIS A 308 -1.74 -35.76 -6.10
CA HIS A 308 -1.28 -37.15 -6.15
C HIS A 308 -2.35 -38.17 -5.77
N ASN A 309 -3.50 -37.72 -5.24
CA ASN A 309 -4.49 -38.66 -4.68
C ASN A 309 -5.93 -38.27 -5.01
N ASP A 310 -6.46 -38.86 -6.08
CA ASP A 310 -7.85 -38.65 -6.53
C ASP A 310 -8.91 -39.06 -5.50
N SER A 311 -8.53 -39.82 -4.44
CA SER A 311 -9.44 -40.22 -3.36
C SER A 311 -9.52 -39.18 -2.23
N VAL A 312 -8.72 -38.14 -2.26
CA VAL A 312 -8.69 -37.06 -1.30
C VAL A 312 -9.15 -35.75 -2.00
N ALA A 313 -10.01 -34.98 -1.34
CA ALA A 313 -10.42 -33.67 -1.89
C ALA A 313 -9.21 -32.76 -2.08
N LYS A 314 -9.14 -32.04 -3.19
CA LYS A 314 -8.04 -31.11 -3.54
C LYS A 314 -7.71 -30.14 -2.39
N GLU A 315 -8.72 -29.60 -1.72
CA GLU A 315 -8.56 -28.70 -0.58
C GLU A 315 -7.82 -29.37 0.59
N THR A 316 -8.10 -30.65 0.84
CA THR A 316 -7.43 -31.40 1.91
C THR A 316 -5.97 -31.65 1.58
N GLU A 317 -5.67 -32.08 0.35
CA GLU A 317 -4.29 -32.31 -0.09
C GLU A 317 -3.51 -30.99 -0.12
N MET A 318 -4.09 -29.91 -0.61
CA MET A 318 -3.50 -28.59 -0.60
C MET A 318 -3.13 -28.15 0.84
N ILE A 319 -4.03 -28.27 1.81
CA ILE A 319 -3.76 -27.95 3.22
C ILE A 319 -2.60 -28.78 3.79
N GLN A 320 -2.45 -30.02 3.36
CA GLN A 320 -1.34 -30.89 3.83
C GLN A 320 0.00 -30.53 3.21
N ARG A 321 0.00 -30.03 1.95
CA ARG A 321 1.20 -29.82 1.14
C ARG A 321 1.44 -28.35 0.76
N TYR A 322 0.71 -27.39 1.33
CA TYR A 322 0.74 -25.95 0.94
C TYR A 322 2.15 -25.34 0.91
N LYS A 323 3.10 -25.85 1.68
CA LYS A 323 4.51 -25.39 1.67
C LYS A 323 5.31 -25.83 0.43
N GLU A 324 4.76 -26.76 -0.33
CA GLU A 324 5.34 -27.18 -1.60
C GLU A 324 5.00 -26.21 -2.74
N VAL A 325 3.94 -25.40 -2.57
CA VAL A 325 3.53 -24.40 -3.56
C VAL A 325 4.53 -23.26 -3.61
N LYS A 326 5.21 -23.11 -4.74
CA LYS A 326 6.24 -22.08 -4.96
C LYS A 326 6.06 -21.47 -6.33
N TYR A 327 5.88 -20.18 -6.34
CA TYR A 327 5.62 -19.41 -7.56
C TYR A 327 6.92 -18.88 -8.16
N SER A 328 7.01 -18.95 -9.47
CA SER A 328 8.02 -18.28 -10.30
C SER A 328 7.39 -17.15 -11.11
N LEU A 329 8.20 -16.24 -11.65
CA LEU A 329 7.72 -15.09 -12.41
C LEU A 329 7.76 -15.39 -13.92
N TYR A 330 6.63 -15.13 -14.57
CA TYR A 330 6.42 -15.34 -16.00
C TYR A 330 6.07 -14.05 -16.73
N SER A 331 6.24 -14.05 -18.05
CA SER A 331 5.72 -13.02 -18.95
C SER A 331 5.09 -13.63 -20.19
N ALA A 332 4.11 -12.91 -20.75
CA ALA A 332 3.52 -13.22 -22.06
C ALA A 332 3.45 -11.94 -22.88
N ASP A 333 3.71 -12.03 -24.21
CA ASP A 333 3.46 -10.95 -25.15
C ASP A 333 1.96 -10.81 -25.39
N PHE A 334 1.49 -9.58 -25.55
CA PHE A 334 0.09 -9.26 -25.79
C PHE A 334 -0.07 -8.32 -26.98
N ASP A 335 -0.96 -8.68 -27.90
CA ASP A 335 -1.41 -7.82 -28.98
C ASP A 335 -2.75 -7.16 -28.57
N PRO A 336 -2.77 -5.86 -28.26
CA PRO A 336 -3.99 -5.17 -27.79
C PRO A 336 -5.07 -5.00 -28.87
N GLU A 337 -4.76 -5.19 -30.14
CA GLU A 337 -5.74 -5.10 -31.23
C GLU A 337 -6.48 -6.42 -31.45
N THR A 338 -5.75 -7.54 -31.37
CA THR A 338 -6.34 -8.88 -31.54
C THR A 338 -6.71 -9.54 -30.22
N LYS A 339 -6.22 -9.01 -29.09
CA LYS A 339 -6.33 -9.57 -27.72
C LYS A 339 -5.67 -10.95 -27.56
N GLN A 340 -4.69 -11.25 -28.41
CA GLN A 340 -3.98 -12.52 -28.38
C GLN A 340 -2.75 -12.46 -27.49
N PHE A 341 -2.55 -13.51 -26.71
CA PHE A 341 -1.34 -13.75 -25.92
C PHE A 341 -0.43 -14.72 -26.65
N SER A 342 0.87 -14.53 -26.54
CA SER A 342 1.89 -15.38 -27.16
C SER A 342 3.20 -15.34 -26.37
N ASN A 343 4.17 -16.18 -26.74
CA ASN A 343 5.51 -16.19 -26.15
C ASN A 343 5.52 -16.20 -24.62
N MET A 344 4.71 -17.08 -24.03
CA MET A 344 4.69 -17.25 -22.57
C MET A 344 6.01 -17.88 -22.12
N GLU A 345 6.75 -17.21 -21.24
CA GLU A 345 8.06 -17.65 -20.78
C GLU A 345 8.29 -17.34 -19.29
N MET A 346 9.01 -18.23 -18.61
CA MET A 346 9.52 -17.98 -17.26
C MET A 346 10.69 -16.99 -17.33
N ILE A 347 10.60 -15.87 -16.64
CA ILE A 347 11.65 -14.84 -16.60
C ILE A 347 12.47 -14.85 -15.30
N PHE A 348 11.95 -15.45 -14.24
CA PHE A 348 12.68 -15.67 -12.99
C PHE A 348 12.22 -16.95 -12.32
N ASP A 349 13.10 -17.93 -12.30
CA ASP A 349 12.90 -19.21 -11.64
C ASP A 349 13.23 -19.09 -10.13
N ALA A 350 12.21 -18.91 -9.32
CA ALA A 350 12.35 -18.89 -7.87
C ALA A 350 12.07 -20.26 -7.25
N ALA A 351 11.15 -21.02 -7.83
CA ALA A 351 10.72 -22.32 -7.30
C ALA A 351 11.84 -23.35 -7.36
N ASP A 352 12.34 -23.66 -8.54
CA ASP A 352 13.31 -24.75 -8.73
C ASP A 352 14.74 -24.30 -8.40
N SER A 353 15.14 -23.09 -8.84
CA SER A 353 16.49 -22.62 -8.63
C SER A 353 16.80 -22.17 -7.21
N LEU A 354 15.82 -21.62 -6.49
CA LEU A 354 16.01 -21.07 -5.12
C LEU A 354 15.23 -21.81 -4.04
N GLY A 355 14.25 -22.64 -4.41
CA GLY A 355 13.31 -23.25 -3.46
C GLY A 355 12.43 -22.23 -2.74
N GLN A 356 12.12 -21.09 -3.40
CA GLN A 356 11.38 -19.95 -2.86
C GLN A 356 10.18 -19.62 -3.74
N SER A 357 9.31 -18.75 -3.25
CA SER A 357 8.09 -18.30 -3.93
C SER A 357 8.12 -16.79 -4.15
N VAL A 358 7.71 -16.32 -5.34
CA VAL A 358 7.58 -14.91 -5.69
C VAL A 358 6.13 -14.56 -5.99
N THR A 359 5.68 -13.40 -5.50
CA THR A 359 4.29 -12.95 -5.69
C THR A 359 4.21 -11.43 -5.79
N LEU A 360 3.02 -10.92 -6.14
CA LEU A 360 2.71 -9.50 -6.15
C LEU A 360 3.64 -8.66 -7.05
N PRO A 361 3.89 -9.07 -8.31
CA PRO A 361 4.76 -8.34 -9.20
C PRO A 361 4.19 -6.96 -9.54
N ARG A 362 5.07 -5.94 -9.69
CA ARG A 362 4.72 -4.58 -10.09
C ARG A 362 5.79 -3.97 -10.98
N VAL A 363 5.45 -3.73 -12.24
CA VAL A 363 6.37 -3.12 -13.21
C VAL A 363 6.48 -1.62 -12.94
N SER A 364 7.71 -1.08 -13.01
CA SER A 364 7.95 0.36 -12.88
C SER A 364 7.36 1.14 -14.08
N PRO A 365 6.97 2.42 -13.90
CA PRO A 365 6.37 3.22 -14.97
C PRO A 365 7.24 3.40 -16.22
N ASP A 366 8.55 3.27 -16.07
CA ASP A 366 9.50 3.31 -17.19
C ASP A 366 9.73 1.94 -17.86
N GLY A 367 9.09 0.88 -17.35
CA GLY A 367 9.19 -0.49 -17.88
C GLY A 367 10.53 -1.17 -17.65
N ARG A 368 11.43 -0.57 -16.87
CA ARG A 368 12.77 -1.10 -16.67
C ARG A 368 12.85 -2.12 -15.55
N TYR A 369 12.08 -1.91 -14.48
CA TYR A 369 12.16 -2.69 -13.26
C TYR A 369 10.85 -3.39 -12.96
N ILE A 370 10.94 -4.51 -12.24
CA ILE A 370 9.78 -5.15 -11.62
C ILE A 370 10.08 -5.39 -10.13
N LEU A 371 9.19 -4.92 -9.26
CA LEU A 371 9.16 -5.26 -7.84
C LEU A 371 8.36 -6.54 -7.65
N PHE A 372 8.73 -7.35 -6.68
CA PHE A 372 7.93 -8.48 -6.21
C PHE A 372 8.26 -8.81 -4.76
N ALA A 373 7.32 -9.46 -4.06
CA ALA A 373 7.56 -10.05 -2.75
C ALA A 373 8.09 -11.48 -2.92
N LYS A 374 9.06 -11.88 -2.09
CA LYS A 374 9.64 -13.23 -2.11
C LYS A 374 9.67 -13.81 -0.69
N ALA A 375 9.22 -15.06 -0.53
CA ALA A 375 9.21 -15.81 0.71
C ALA A 375 9.52 -17.30 0.47
N GLU A 376 9.47 -18.14 1.51
CA GLU A 376 9.79 -19.58 1.41
C GLU A 376 8.77 -20.34 0.53
N PHE A 377 7.47 -20.01 0.62
CA PHE A 377 6.38 -20.72 -0.09
C PHE A 377 5.14 -19.83 -0.24
N GLY A 378 4.14 -20.33 -0.96
CA GLY A 378 2.78 -19.79 -1.02
C GLY A 378 2.63 -18.47 -1.78
N CYS A 379 1.41 -17.94 -1.76
CA CYS A 379 1.07 -16.68 -2.45
C CYS A 379 0.72 -15.53 -1.51
N PHE A 380 0.40 -15.78 -0.24
CA PHE A 380 -0.13 -14.76 0.67
C PHE A 380 0.94 -14.20 1.60
N HIS A 381 1.97 -13.63 1.01
CA HIS A 381 3.19 -13.18 1.69
C HIS A 381 2.98 -12.10 2.76
N VAL A 382 1.83 -11.47 2.83
CA VAL A 382 1.50 -10.46 3.86
C VAL A 382 1.63 -10.97 5.29
N TRP A 383 1.52 -12.30 5.50
CA TRP A 383 1.68 -12.95 6.80
C TRP A 383 2.99 -13.71 6.98
N HIS A 384 3.81 -13.83 5.94
CA HIS A 384 5.08 -14.53 5.99
C HIS A 384 6.18 -13.59 6.51
N ASN A 385 6.74 -13.86 7.69
CA ASN A 385 7.75 -12.99 8.31
C ASN A 385 9.08 -12.92 7.54
N ASP A 386 9.32 -13.87 6.66
CA ASP A 386 10.46 -13.95 5.75
C ASP A 386 10.18 -13.29 4.39
N ALA A 387 8.99 -12.68 4.22
CA ALA A 387 8.65 -12.00 2.99
C ALA A 387 9.34 -10.65 2.90
N ASP A 388 10.21 -10.52 1.91
CA ASP A 388 10.97 -9.33 1.57
C ASP A 388 10.65 -8.85 0.14
N ILE A 389 10.86 -7.57 -0.13
CA ILE A 389 10.70 -6.98 -1.46
C ILE A 389 12.03 -7.06 -2.21
N PHE A 390 11.94 -7.54 -3.44
CA PHE A 390 13.04 -7.65 -4.40
C PHE A 390 12.77 -6.81 -5.64
N LEU A 391 13.84 -6.40 -6.29
CA LEU A 391 13.83 -5.64 -7.53
C LEU A 391 14.56 -6.41 -8.61
N MET A 392 13.92 -6.69 -9.74
CA MET A 392 14.57 -7.21 -10.93
C MET A 392 14.71 -6.12 -12.00
N ASP A 393 15.89 -5.93 -12.53
CA ASP A 393 16.13 -5.12 -13.72
C ASP A 393 15.78 -6.00 -14.96
N LEU A 394 14.67 -5.69 -15.60
CA LEU A 394 14.15 -6.46 -16.74
C LEU A 394 15.08 -6.45 -17.96
N LYS A 395 16.01 -5.49 -18.05
CA LYS A 395 16.99 -5.43 -19.14
C LYS A 395 18.15 -6.40 -18.92
N THR A 396 18.55 -6.61 -17.66
CA THR A 396 19.76 -7.40 -17.34
C THR A 396 19.43 -8.74 -16.70
N GLY A 397 18.21 -8.94 -16.23
CA GLY A 397 17.79 -10.09 -15.42
C GLY A 397 18.35 -10.09 -13.99
N LYS A 398 19.07 -9.04 -13.59
CA LYS A 398 19.64 -8.95 -12.23
C LYS A 398 18.56 -8.73 -11.21
N VAL A 399 18.59 -9.52 -10.12
CA VAL A 399 17.68 -9.39 -8.97
C VAL A 399 18.47 -8.89 -7.76
N ASP A 400 17.99 -7.84 -7.13
CA ASP A 400 18.56 -7.22 -5.95
C ASP A 400 17.56 -7.26 -4.77
N ASP A 401 18.06 -7.57 -3.59
CA ASP A 401 17.33 -7.43 -2.32
C ASP A 401 17.27 -5.94 -1.94
N LEU A 402 16.06 -5.43 -1.72
CA LEU A 402 15.85 -4.03 -1.32
C LEU A 402 16.03 -3.84 0.20
N LYS A 403 17.21 -4.11 0.73
CA LYS A 403 17.53 -4.03 2.18
C LYS A 403 17.13 -2.71 2.83
N ALA A 404 17.14 -1.61 2.08
CA ALA A 404 16.74 -0.30 2.61
C ALA A 404 15.20 -0.18 2.79
N VAL A 405 14.44 -1.06 2.15
CA VAL A 405 12.98 -1.14 2.24
C VAL A 405 12.56 -2.24 3.21
N ASN A 406 13.29 -3.36 3.22
CA ASN A 406 12.99 -4.56 3.98
C ASN A 406 13.32 -4.43 5.48
N SER A 407 12.72 -5.29 6.28
CA SER A 407 12.89 -5.37 7.73
C SER A 407 13.09 -6.82 8.20
N ASN A 408 12.94 -7.09 9.48
CA ASN A 408 12.92 -8.46 10.01
C ASN A 408 11.49 -9.03 10.13
N ARG A 409 10.53 -8.44 9.42
CA ARG A 409 9.13 -8.85 9.36
C ARG A 409 8.67 -8.80 7.91
N SER A 410 7.41 -9.13 7.68
CA SER A 410 6.81 -9.14 6.34
C SER A 410 6.77 -7.76 5.71
N GLU A 411 7.28 -7.66 4.50
CA GLU A 411 6.99 -6.63 3.50
C GLU A 411 6.22 -7.24 2.33
N SER A 412 5.12 -6.57 1.93
CA SER A 412 4.23 -7.07 0.87
C SER A 412 3.57 -5.93 0.10
N TYR A 413 2.84 -6.27 -0.96
CA TYR A 413 2.10 -5.32 -1.80
C TYR A 413 2.95 -4.12 -2.25
N PRO A 414 4.11 -4.34 -2.90
CA PRO A 414 4.88 -3.24 -3.43
C PRO A 414 4.11 -2.51 -4.51
N THR A 415 4.24 -1.18 -4.57
CA THR A 415 3.68 -0.35 -5.65
C THR A 415 4.62 0.80 -5.97
N TRP A 416 4.53 1.31 -7.22
CA TRP A 416 5.29 2.45 -7.71
C TRP A 416 4.43 3.71 -7.74
N SER A 417 5.03 4.87 -7.46
CA SER A 417 4.45 6.15 -7.85
C SER A 417 4.48 6.34 -9.37
N SER A 418 3.61 7.21 -9.89
CA SER A 418 3.47 7.43 -11.34
C SER A 418 4.76 7.91 -12.01
N ASN A 419 5.62 8.61 -11.29
CA ASN A 419 6.93 9.07 -11.76
C ASN A 419 8.07 8.03 -11.56
N GLY A 420 7.79 6.88 -10.94
CA GLY A 420 8.76 5.82 -10.67
C GLY A 420 9.88 6.21 -9.69
N ARG A 421 9.67 7.25 -8.87
CA ARG A 421 10.65 7.71 -7.88
C ARG A 421 10.32 7.28 -6.46
N TRP A 422 9.12 6.78 -6.22
CA TRP A 422 8.68 6.34 -4.90
C TRP A 422 8.16 4.91 -4.96
N ILE A 423 8.57 4.12 -3.98
CA ILE A 423 8.06 2.77 -3.74
C ILE A 423 7.24 2.84 -2.46
N MET A 424 6.08 2.19 -2.43
CA MET A 424 5.32 1.97 -1.21
C MET A 424 5.13 0.49 -0.97
N VAL A 425 5.15 0.08 0.29
CA VAL A 425 4.95 -1.29 0.74
C VAL A 425 4.02 -1.34 1.95
N ALA A 426 3.33 -2.45 2.14
CA ALA A 426 2.66 -2.80 3.38
C ALA A 426 3.65 -3.59 4.27
N SER A 427 4.05 -3.01 5.40
CA SER A 427 5.05 -3.60 6.30
C SER A 427 4.47 -3.94 7.67
N ARG A 428 4.91 -5.04 8.26
CA ARG A 428 4.57 -5.47 9.63
C ARG A 428 5.70 -5.20 10.64
N ARG A 429 6.68 -4.37 10.28
CA ARG A 429 7.93 -4.18 11.05
C ARG A 429 7.73 -3.69 12.49
N ASP A 430 6.63 -2.98 12.78
CA ASP A 430 6.43 -2.35 14.09
C ASP A 430 6.08 -3.38 15.17
N ASP A 431 5.14 -4.29 14.88
CA ASP A 431 4.60 -5.23 15.88
C ASP A 431 4.38 -6.67 15.37
N GLY A 432 4.55 -6.92 14.08
CA GLY A 432 4.34 -8.20 13.44
C GLY A 432 2.86 -8.58 13.21
N ASN A 433 1.91 -7.76 13.64
CA ASN A 433 0.46 -8.04 13.53
C ASN A 433 -0.24 -7.13 12.53
N TYR A 434 0.07 -5.84 12.54
CA TYR A 434 -0.61 -4.84 11.72
C TYR A 434 0.29 -4.38 10.59
N THR A 435 -0.23 -4.42 9.36
CA THR A 435 0.47 -3.79 8.24
C THR A 435 0.31 -2.28 8.31
N ARG A 436 1.42 -1.56 8.05
CA ARG A 436 1.51 -0.10 7.93
C ARG A 436 2.06 0.27 6.57
N PRO A 437 1.63 1.40 5.97
CA PRO A 437 2.20 1.87 4.71
C PRO A 437 3.55 2.54 4.96
N TYR A 438 4.57 2.07 4.24
CA TYR A 438 5.93 2.61 4.25
C TYR A 438 6.32 3.10 2.85
N ILE A 439 6.97 4.25 2.78
CA ILE A 439 7.44 4.87 1.53
C ILE A 439 8.97 4.85 1.51
N ALA A 440 9.54 4.57 0.33
CA ALA A 440 10.97 4.66 0.08
C ALA A 440 11.24 5.46 -1.20
N TYR A 441 12.26 6.31 -1.18
CA TYR A 441 12.77 6.96 -2.39
C TYR A 441 13.53 5.97 -3.25
N PHE A 442 13.28 6.00 -4.55
CA PHE A 442 14.00 5.24 -5.56
C PHE A 442 14.72 6.20 -6.50
N ASP A 443 16.05 6.25 -6.40
CA ASP A 443 16.84 7.24 -7.11
C ASP A 443 17.02 6.91 -8.62
N LYS A 444 17.55 7.88 -9.37
CA LYS A 444 17.83 7.74 -10.82
C LYS A 444 18.90 6.71 -11.13
N GLN A 445 19.66 6.26 -10.14
CA GLN A 445 20.68 5.22 -10.25
C GLN A 445 20.11 3.82 -10.02
N GLY A 446 18.82 3.72 -9.69
CA GLY A 446 18.14 2.43 -9.46
C GLY A 446 18.35 1.89 -8.04
N ARG A 447 18.54 2.76 -7.03
CA ARG A 447 18.74 2.38 -5.64
C ARG A 447 17.57 2.86 -4.79
N ALA A 448 17.06 1.98 -3.94
CA ALA A 448 16.10 2.35 -2.92
C ALA A 448 16.83 2.93 -1.69
N HIS A 449 16.25 3.96 -1.08
CA HIS A 449 16.69 4.58 0.15
C HIS A 449 15.87 4.05 1.33
N LYS A 450 16.27 4.40 2.58
CA LYS A 450 15.59 3.98 3.80
C LYS A 450 14.10 4.27 3.74
N ALA A 451 13.29 3.23 3.94
CA ALA A 451 11.84 3.37 4.01
C ALA A 451 11.41 4.06 5.31
N PHE A 452 10.35 4.86 5.25
CA PHE A 452 9.74 5.55 6.37
C PHE A 452 8.23 5.34 6.39
N GLU A 453 7.66 5.32 7.59
CA GLU A 453 6.22 5.20 7.80
C GLU A 453 5.49 6.45 7.28
N VAL A 454 4.34 6.28 6.61
CA VAL A 454 3.53 7.40 6.11
C VAL A 454 3.18 8.33 7.27
N PRO A 455 3.52 9.64 7.20
CA PRO A 455 3.33 10.55 8.31
C PRO A 455 1.86 10.73 8.70
N GLN A 456 1.62 10.89 9.99
CA GLN A 456 0.31 11.13 10.57
C GLN A 456 0.30 12.43 11.39
N LYS A 457 -0.88 13.01 11.55
CA LYS A 457 -1.05 14.23 12.36
C LYS A 457 -0.60 14.00 13.81
N ASP A 458 -1.02 12.87 14.41
CA ASP A 458 -0.46 12.38 15.67
C ASP A 458 0.59 11.30 15.41
N PRO A 459 1.86 11.48 15.84
CA PRO A 459 2.91 10.48 15.66
C PRO A 459 2.56 9.09 16.17
N TYR A 460 1.75 9.01 17.23
CA TYR A 460 1.32 7.73 17.80
C TYR A 460 0.08 7.11 17.18
N PHE A 461 -0.44 7.68 16.07
CA PHE A 461 -1.66 7.19 15.43
C PHE A 461 -1.62 5.68 15.19
N TYR A 462 -0.58 5.17 14.56
CA TYR A 462 -0.47 3.74 14.23
C TYR A 462 -0.32 2.84 15.47
N THR A 463 0.25 3.35 16.55
CA THR A 463 0.35 2.60 17.82
C THR A 463 -1.02 2.26 18.41
N PHE A 464 -2.01 3.12 18.21
CA PHE A 464 -3.37 2.96 18.78
C PHE A 464 -4.40 2.50 17.74
N PHE A 465 -4.05 2.51 16.45
CA PHE A 465 -4.95 2.09 15.38
C PHE A 465 -4.84 0.59 15.13
N LEU A 466 -5.77 -0.18 15.73
CA LEU A 466 -5.75 -1.64 15.75
C LEU A 466 -6.35 -2.27 14.48
N ARG A 467 -6.00 -1.75 13.31
CA ARG A 467 -6.35 -2.28 11.99
C ARG A 467 -5.14 -2.27 11.07
N SER A 468 -5.17 -3.09 10.03
CA SER A 468 -4.14 -3.19 8.99
C SER A 468 -4.50 -2.35 7.77
N PHE A 469 -3.47 -1.83 7.12
CA PHE A 469 -3.55 -1.15 5.82
C PHE A 469 -3.00 -2.10 4.75
N ASN A 470 -3.86 -2.59 3.85
CA ASN A 470 -3.44 -3.54 2.83
C ASN A 470 -3.57 -2.95 1.43
N ARG A 471 -2.67 -3.42 0.57
CA ARG A 471 -2.64 -3.11 -0.85
C ARG A 471 -2.67 -1.60 -1.11
N PRO A 472 -1.64 -0.87 -0.66
CA PRO A 472 -1.55 0.55 -0.97
C PRO A 472 -1.36 0.74 -2.48
N GLU A 473 -2.08 1.71 -3.05
CA GLU A 473 -1.97 2.10 -4.47
C GLU A 473 -1.82 3.61 -4.55
N PHE A 474 -0.90 4.10 -5.39
CA PHE A 474 -0.76 5.52 -5.67
C PHE A 474 -1.83 6.01 -6.64
N MET A 475 -2.26 7.26 -6.46
CA MET A 475 -3.22 7.93 -7.33
C MET A 475 -2.80 9.39 -7.55
N VAL A 476 -2.96 9.89 -8.78
CA VAL A 476 -2.64 11.28 -9.14
C VAL A 476 -3.76 12.26 -8.78
N GLU A 477 -4.95 11.75 -8.47
CA GLU A 477 -6.15 12.52 -8.15
C GLU A 477 -7.06 11.71 -7.21
N PRO A 478 -7.98 12.35 -6.47
CA PRO A 478 -8.90 11.62 -5.59
C PRO A 478 -10.01 10.92 -6.37
N VAL A 479 -10.57 9.86 -5.79
CA VAL A 479 -11.83 9.26 -6.27
C VAL A 479 -12.96 10.23 -6.01
N THR A 480 -13.76 10.53 -7.03
CA THR A 480 -14.85 11.51 -6.98
C THR A 480 -16.24 10.89 -6.86
N VAL A 481 -16.38 9.59 -7.16
CA VAL A 481 -17.63 8.85 -6.94
C VAL A 481 -17.88 8.73 -5.45
N SER A 482 -19.02 9.20 -4.99
CA SER A 482 -19.34 9.24 -3.56
C SER A 482 -19.59 7.84 -2.97
N PRO A 483 -19.33 7.63 -1.66
CA PRO A 483 -19.65 6.38 -0.97
C PRO A 483 -21.14 5.98 -1.11
N GLN A 484 -22.04 6.98 -1.18
CA GLN A 484 -23.47 6.77 -1.33
C GLN A 484 -23.84 6.23 -2.72
N GLU A 485 -23.16 6.69 -3.78
CA GLU A 485 -23.33 6.17 -5.14
C GLU A 485 -22.86 4.73 -5.23
N PHE A 486 -21.71 4.40 -4.67
CA PHE A 486 -21.25 3.01 -4.54
C PHE A 486 -22.22 2.15 -3.74
N ALA A 487 -22.72 2.61 -2.59
CA ALA A 487 -23.68 1.90 -1.75
C ALA A 487 -25.02 1.67 -2.48
N LYS A 488 -25.48 2.64 -3.27
CA LYS A 488 -26.68 2.49 -4.10
C LYS A 488 -26.45 1.44 -5.18
N LYS A 489 -25.36 1.52 -5.92
CA LYS A 489 -25.01 0.56 -6.98
C LYS A 489 -24.78 -0.85 -6.44
N ALA A 490 -24.23 -0.99 -5.24
CA ALA A 490 -24.01 -2.29 -4.59
C ALA A 490 -25.30 -3.10 -4.40
N LYS A 491 -26.45 -2.42 -4.19
CA LYS A 491 -27.77 -3.07 -4.01
C LYS A 491 -28.42 -3.50 -5.32
N GLU A 492 -27.93 -3.04 -6.47
CA GLU A 492 -28.42 -3.45 -7.77
C GLU A 492 -27.89 -4.84 -8.13
N ASP A 493 -28.60 -5.54 -9.03
CA ASP A 493 -28.10 -6.80 -9.57
C ASP A 493 -26.86 -6.55 -10.44
N ALA A 494 -25.88 -7.46 -10.35
CA ALA A 494 -24.71 -7.37 -11.18
C ALA A 494 -25.01 -7.80 -12.62
N VAL A 495 -24.50 -7.07 -13.59
CA VAL A 495 -24.60 -7.43 -15.01
C VAL A 495 -23.62 -8.58 -15.28
N LYS A 496 -24.10 -9.72 -15.77
CA LYS A 496 -23.23 -10.84 -16.10
C LYS A 496 -22.35 -10.52 -17.31
N ALA A 497 -21.07 -10.82 -17.18
CA ALA A 497 -20.16 -10.81 -18.32
C ALA A 497 -20.42 -12.00 -19.23
N LYS A 498 -20.14 -11.82 -20.53
CA LYS A 498 -20.27 -12.87 -21.53
C LYS A 498 -18.92 -13.51 -21.79
N PHE A 499 -18.87 -14.83 -21.72
CA PHE A 499 -17.66 -15.56 -22.12
C PHE A 499 -17.50 -15.55 -23.66
N VAL A 500 -16.26 -15.33 -24.12
CA VAL A 500 -15.86 -15.42 -25.54
C VAL A 500 -14.56 -16.25 -25.63
N LYS A 501 -14.49 -17.10 -26.63
CA LYS A 501 -13.23 -17.79 -26.96
C LYS A 501 -12.36 -16.86 -27.78
N ASN A 502 -11.10 -16.74 -27.40
CA ASN A 502 -10.08 -16.01 -28.15
C ASN A 502 -9.65 -16.76 -29.41
#